data_b1075f00a92fedd2f3459dba71ff0f83
#
_entry.id   b1075f00a92fedd2f3459dba71ff0f83
#
_cell.length_a   1.000
_cell.length_b   1.000
_cell.length_c   1.000
_cell.angle_alpha   90.00
_cell.angle_beta   90.00
_cell.angle_gamma   90.00
#
_symmetry.space_group_name_H-M   'P 1'
#
loop_
_entity.id
_entity.type
_entity.pdbx_description
1 polymer ?
#
loop_
_entity_poly.entity_id
_entity_poly.type
_entity_poly.pdbx_seq_one_letter_code
_entity_poly.pdbx_strand_id
1 'polypeptide(L)' 'MKYEQFTNVSNEQYIIRTDDAGVVSFIPTDPANADYQAYLATLVSNSSTPQAGN' A
#
# COMPACT_ATOMS: atom_id res chain seq x y z
N MET A 1 10.56 -0.34 -4.96
CA MET A 1 9.60 -0.08 -3.88
C MET A 1 8.51 -1.13 -3.90
N LYS A 2 8.15 -1.64 -2.74
CA LYS A 2 7.23 -2.76 -2.64
C LYS A 2 6.15 -2.44 -1.62
N TYR A 3 4.91 -2.81 -1.91
CA TYR A 3 3.79 -2.65 -1.00
C TYR A 3 3.18 -4.01 -0.70
N GLU A 4 2.86 -4.23 0.58
CA GLU A 4 2.20 -5.45 1.01
C GLU A 4 1.08 -5.11 1.97
N GLN A 5 0.02 -5.92 1.96
CA GLN A 5 -1.07 -5.76 2.91
C GLN A 5 -0.79 -6.57 4.16
N PHE A 6 -1.12 -6.00 5.30
CA PHE A 6 -0.90 -6.65 6.58
C PHE A 6 -2.10 -6.42 7.49
N THR A 7 -2.53 -7.46 8.17
CA THR A 7 -3.60 -7.38 9.16
C THR A 7 -3.02 -7.82 10.51
N ASN A 8 -3.16 -6.96 11.51
CA ASN A 8 -2.60 -7.28 12.82
C ASN A 8 -3.59 -8.09 13.66
N VAL A 9 -3.20 -8.40 14.90
CA VAL A 9 -4.01 -9.25 15.78
C VAL A 9 -5.33 -8.57 16.17
N SER A 10 -5.38 -7.26 16.09
CA SER A 10 -6.61 -6.51 16.37
C SER A 10 -7.49 -6.36 15.14
N ASN A 11 -7.16 -7.07 14.07
CA ASN A 11 -7.90 -7.04 12.82
C ASN A 11 -7.83 -5.67 12.13
N GLU A 12 -6.78 -4.92 12.40
CA GLU A 12 -6.52 -3.65 11.74
C GLU A 12 -5.63 -3.88 10.53
N GLN A 13 -5.92 -3.20 9.45
CA GLN A 13 -5.19 -3.37 8.21
C GLN A 13 -4.18 -2.25 8.02
N TYR A 14 -2.99 -2.62 7.56
CA TYR A 14 -1.91 -1.70 7.28
C TYR A 14 -1.29 -2.06 5.95
N ILE A 15 -0.62 -1.08 5.35
CA ILE A 15 0.18 -1.33 4.16
C ILE A 15 1.63 -1.24 4.58
N ILE A 16 2.41 -2.25 4.24
CA ILE A 16 3.84 -2.27 4.52
C ILE A 16 4.55 -1.83 3.25
N ARG A 17 5.28 -0.73 3.33
CA ARG A 17 6.04 -0.22 2.19
C ARG A 17 7.52 -0.46 2.44
N THR A 18 8.18 -1.09 1.49
CA THR A 18 9.64 -1.26 1.51
C THR A 18 10.20 -0.45 0.34
N ASP A 19 11.04 0.54 0.63
CA ASP A 19 11.62 1.35 -0.44
C ASP A 19 12.90 0.70 -0.98
N ASP A 20 13.51 1.36 -1.96
CA ASP A 20 14.68 0.81 -2.63
C ASP A 20 15.90 0.72 -1.71
N ALA A 21 15.90 1.50 -0.65
CA ALA A 21 16.97 1.44 0.33
C ALA A 21 16.74 0.36 1.38
N GLY A 22 15.61 -0.35 1.31
CA GLY A 22 15.30 -1.38 2.27
C GLY A 22 14.62 -0.88 3.53
N VAL A 23 14.22 0.39 3.55
CA VAL A 23 13.51 0.95 4.70
C VAL A 23 12.06 0.51 4.66
N VAL A 24 11.58 -0.03 5.77
CA VAL A 24 10.22 -0.53 5.88
C VAL A 24 9.37 0.48 6.65
N SER A 25 8.21 0.78 6.11
CA SER A 25 7.27 1.71 6.74
C SER A 25 5.90 1.07 6.83
N PHE A 26 5.20 1.33 7.92
CA PHE A 26 3.82 0.87 8.08
C PHE A 26 2.89 2.04 7.81
N ILE A 27 1.97 1.86 6.90
CA ILE A 27 1.05 2.90 6.46
C ILE A 27 -0.37 2.51 6.90
N PRO A 28 -1.01 3.28 7.78
CA PRO A 28 -2.39 2.97 8.16
C PRO A 28 -3.33 3.17 6.97
N THR A 29 -4.39 2.39 6.92
CA THR A 29 -5.36 2.47 5.83
C THR A 29 -6.39 3.55 6.08
N ASP A 30 -5.92 4.72 6.44
CA ASP A 30 -6.75 5.88 6.75
C ASP A 30 -6.83 6.77 5.52
N PRO A 31 -8.01 7.06 4.99
CA PRO A 31 -8.13 7.92 3.81
C PRO A 31 -7.50 9.29 3.97
N ALA A 32 -7.35 9.76 5.21
CA ALA A 32 -6.71 11.05 5.47
C ALA A 32 -5.19 10.97 5.46
N ASN A 33 -4.62 9.77 5.38
CA ASN A 33 -3.17 9.58 5.41
C ASN A 33 -2.59 9.77 4.01
N ALA A 34 -1.63 10.68 3.87
CA ALA A 34 -1.07 10.99 2.56
C ALA A 34 -0.32 9.79 1.96
N ASP A 35 0.35 9.01 2.80
CA ASP A 35 1.08 7.84 2.31
C ASP A 35 0.12 6.78 1.82
N TYR A 36 -1.03 6.63 2.48
CA TYR A 36 -2.04 5.70 2.02
C TYR A 36 -2.62 6.14 0.69
N GLN A 37 -2.85 7.44 0.52
CA GLN A 37 -3.34 7.96 -0.76
C GLN A 37 -2.32 7.72 -1.87
N ALA A 38 -1.03 7.85 -1.57
CA ALA A 38 0.01 7.55 -2.55
C ALA A 38 -0.01 6.08 -2.94
N TYR A 39 -0.24 5.19 -1.97
CA TYR A 39 -0.38 3.78 -2.27
C TYR A 39 -1.57 3.51 -3.18
N LEU A 40 -2.71 4.12 -2.89
CA LEU A 40 -3.90 3.93 -3.72
C LEU A 40 -3.67 4.44 -5.14
N ALA A 41 -2.92 5.52 -5.28
CA ALA A 41 -2.60 6.04 -6.60
C ALA A 41 -1.77 5.04 -7.41
N THR A 42 -0.90 4.27 -6.76
CA THR A 42 -0.14 3.25 -7.47
C THR A 42 -1.04 2.13 -7.96
N LEU A 43 -2.07 1.80 -7.20
CA LEU A 43 -3.02 0.78 -7.62
C LEU A 43 -3.82 1.23 -8.82
N VAL A 44 -4.22 2.49 -8.84
CA VAL A 44 -4.95 3.04 -9.97
C VAL A 44 -4.08 2.98 -11.22
N SER A 45 -2.82 3.36 -11.12
CA SER A 45 -1.90 3.30 -12.25
C SER A 45 -1.75 1.87 -12.76
N ASN A 46 -1.62 0.92 -11.85
CA ASN A 46 -1.49 -0.48 -12.24
C ASN A 46 -2.78 -1.02 -12.81
N SER A 47 -3.91 -0.56 -12.30
CA SER A 47 -5.19 -1.03 -12.78
C SER A 47 -5.49 -0.58 -14.19
N SER A 48 -4.84 0.49 -14.62
CA SER A 48 -5.03 0.94 -15.98
C SER A 48 -4.41 -0.03 -16.98
N THR A 49 -3.52 -0.89 -16.51
CA THR A 49 -3.04 -1.97 -17.36
C THR A 49 -3.93 -3.18 -17.13
N PRO A 50 -4.17 -3.97 -18.12
CA PRO A 50 -5.07 -5.11 -17.96
C PRO A 50 -4.38 -6.20 -17.19
N GLN A 51 -4.34 -6.05 -15.99
CA GLN A 51 -3.85 -7.11 -15.24
C GLN A 51 -4.89 -7.61 -14.36
N ALA A 52 -5.08 -7.76 -14.50
CA ALA A 52 -5.75 -7.82 -13.88
C ALA A 52 -6.03 -7.92 -12.75
N GLY A 53 -5.98 -7.56 -13.02
CA GLY A 53 -6.11 -7.61 -12.47
C GLY A 53 -6.37 -7.65 -12.12
N ASN A 54 -6.35 -7.47 -12.32
CA ASN A 54 -6.34 -7.36 -12.15
C ASN A 54 -6.49 -7.41 -12.07
#